data_14180dd7cc0261e88f62d92519479647
#
_entry.id   14180dd7cc0261e88f62d92519479647
#
_cell.length_a   1.000
_cell.length_b   1.000
_cell.length_c   1.000
_cell.angle_alpha   90.00
_cell.angle_beta   90.00
_cell.angle_gamma   90.00
#
_symmetry.space_group_name_H-M   'P 1'
#
loop_
_entity.id
_entity.type
_entity.pdbx_description
1 polymer ?
#
loop_
_entity_poly.entity_id
_entity_poly.type
_entity_poly.pdbx_seq_one_letter_code
_entity_poly.pdbx_strand_id
1 'polypeptide(L)'
;MLIDYLIDVFIFILGLCIGSFLNCVIYRLALQNFSFWKNLGGLSRSFCPHCKHVLSWRDLFPVFSYLFLGGKCRYCRKKISVQYPLAELSTALIFLLIFNLQFSILDEFSIIKFLDIVFLFYVASALIVIFVYDLKHYLIPDKILFPAIIVVFLYRLIENLFHWSLIENWPLKIEN
;
A
#
# COMPACT_ATOMS: atom_id res chain seq x y z
N MET A 1 22.62 -10.92 9.14
CA MET A 1 21.72 -11.10 10.31
C MET A 1 21.21 -9.78 10.88
N LEU A 2 22.06 -8.90 11.49
CA LEU A 2 21.57 -7.63 12.09
C LEU A 2 20.97 -6.67 11.05
N ILE A 3 21.60 -6.53 9.90
CA ILE A 3 21.15 -5.66 8.80
C ILE A 3 19.81 -6.16 8.26
N ASP A 4 19.67 -7.45 8.04
CA ASP A 4 18.44 -8.06 7.51
C ASP A 4 17.27 -7.79 8.46
N TYR A 5 17.50 -7.97 9.75
CA TYR A 5 16.48 -7.67 10.76
C TYR A 5 16.07 -6.18 10.78
N LEU A 6 17.03 -5.26 10.60
CA LEU A 6 16.73 -3.83 10.52
C LEU A 6 15.92 -3.48 9.27
N ILE A 7 16.20 -4.15 8.15
CA ILE A 7 15.43 -3.98 6.92
C ILE A 7 13.99 -4.49 7.12
N ASP A 8 13.81 -5.67 7.71
CA ASP A 8 12.49 -6.22 8.00
C ASP A 8 11.66 -5.28 8.88
N VAL A 9 12.27 -4.74 9.94
CA VAL A 9 11.62 -3.75 10.81
C VAL A 9 11.23 -2.49 10.03
N PHE A 10 12.11 -2.01 9.15
CA PHE A 10 11.83 -0.84 8.32
C PHE A 10 10.65 -1.11 7.35
N ILE A 11 10.63 -2.26 6.67
CA ILE A 11 9.54 -2.66 5.77
C ILE A 11 8.22 -2.79 6.52
N PHE A 12 8.25 -3.37 7.71
CA PHE A 12 7.07 -3.48 8.57
C PHE A 12 6.50 -2.10 8.94
N ILE A 13 7.36 -1.18 9.38
CA ILE A 13 6.95 0.20 9.71
C ILE A 13 6.42 0.92 8.47
N LEU A 14 7.07 0.76 7.32
CA LEU A 14 6.61 1.31 6.04
C LEU A 14 5.20 0.80 5.71
N GLY A 15 4.97 -0.51 5.85
CA GLY A 15 3.66 -1.13 5.63
C GLY A 15 2.57 -0.59 6.57
N LEU A 16 2.89 -0.36 7.85
CA LEU A 16 1.98 0.28 8.79
C LEU A 16 1.60 1.70 8.36
N CYS A 17 2.58 2.51 7.94
CA CYS A 17 2.36 3.88 7.48
C CYS A 17 1.50 3.92 6.22
N ILE A 18 1.80 3.06 5.25
CA ILE A 18 1.01 2.94 4.02
C ILE A 18 -0.41 2.46 4.36
N GLY A 19 -0.58 1.45 5.21
CA GLY A 19 -1.88 0.98 5.66
C GLY A 19 -2.75 2.07 6.28
N SER A 20 -2.14 2.94 7.09
CA SER A 20 -2.83 4.11 7.66
C SER A 20 -3.27 5.10 6.57
N PHE A 21 -2.43 5.32 5.56
CA PHE A 21 -2.79 6.13 4.40
C PHE A 21 -3.92 5.48 3.58
N LEU A 22 -3.89 4.16 3.34
CA LEU A 22 -4.95 3.43 2.64
C LEU A 22 -6.31 3.57 3.33
N ASN A 23 -6.35 3.53 4.65
CA ASN A 23 -7.58 3.82 5.42
C ASN A 23 -8.15 5.21 5.10
N CYS A 24 -7.29 6.21 4.95
CA CYS A 24 -7.70 7.55 4.56
C CYS A 24 -8.29 7.57 3.14
N VAL A 25 -7.66 6.84 2.20
CA VAL A 25 -8.16 6.69 0.82
C VAL A 25 -9.53 6.02 0.82
N ILE A 26 -9.69 4.89 1.53
CA ILE A 26 -10.96 4.14 1.63
C ILE A 26 -12.08 5.04 2.16
N TYR A 27 -11.81 5.80 3.22
CA TYR A 27 -12.79 6.73 3.78
C TYR A 27 -13.20 7.81 2.77
N ARG A 28 -12.24 8.38 2.04
CA ARG A 28 -12.50 9.43 1.05
C ARG A 28 -13.24 8.92 -0.18
N LEU A 29 -12.96 7.69 -0.62
CA LEU A 29 -13.69 7.05 -1.74
C LEU A 29 -15.18 6.90 -1.43
N ALA A 30 -15.53 6.66 -0.16
CA ALA A 30 -16.92 6.55 0.28
C ALA A 30 -17.69 7.89 0.26
N LEU A 31 -17.00 9.02 0.13
CA LEU A 31 -17.65 10.34 0.02
C LEU A 31 -18.07 10.57 -1.44
N GLN A 32 -19.37 10.76 -1.70
CA GLN A 32 -19.97 10.85 -3.05
C GLN A 32 -19.35 11.92 -3.97
N ASN A 33 -18.78 12.99 -3.40
CA ASN A 33 -18.16 14.11 -4.14
C ASN A 33 -16.63 14.03 -4.18
N PHE A 34 -16.05 12.84 -4.00
CA PHE A 34 -14.61 12.69 -4.01
C PHE A 34 -14.04 12.73 -5.45
N SER A 35 -13.38 13.84 -5.79
CA SER A 35 -12.52 13.91 -6.97
C SER A 35 -11.10 13.61 -6.53
N PHE A 36 -10.59 12.44 -6.93
CA PHE A 36 -9.25 11.94 -6.55
C PHE A 36 -8.16 12.99 -6.83
N TRP A 37 -8.16 13.57 -8.03
CA TRP A 37 -7.17 14.55 -8.47
C TRP A 37 -7.27 15.92 -7.77
N LYS A 38 -8.47 16.40 -7.50
CA LYS A 38 -8.68 17.67 -6.77
C LYS A 38 -8.30 17.59 -5.29
N ASN A 39 -8.46 16.42 -4.67
CA ASN A 39 -8.23 16.26 -3.23
C ASN A 39 -6.84 15.70 -2.89
N LEU A 40 -6.06 15.14 -3.86
CA LEU A 40 -4.64 14.89 -3.67
C LEU A 40 -3.83 16.19 -3.65
N GLY A 41 -4.22 17.20 -4.42
CA GLY A 41 -3.57 18.53 -4.41
C GLY A 41 -3.89 19.40 -3.20
N GLY A 42 -5.00 19.13 -2.52
CA GLY A 42 -5.30 19.68 -1.21
C GLY A 42 -5.07 18.61 -0.16
N LEU A 43 -3.91 18.58 0.49
CA LEU A 43 -3.64 17.75 1.68
C LEU A 43 -4.62 18.13 2.80
N SER A 44 -5.90 17.78 2.63
CA SER A 44 -6.87 17.94 3.70
C SER A 44 -6.47 17.03 4.84
N ARG A 45 -6.16 17.62 5.99
CA ARG A 45 -5.77 16.89 7.20
C ARG A 45 -6.80 15.84 7.55
N SER A 46 -6.37 14.73 8.10
CA SER A 46 -7.26 13.70 8.63
C SER A 46 -8.10 14.28 9.77
N PHE A 47 -9.38 13.95 9.80
CA PHE A 47 -10.32 14.45 10.81
C PHE A 47 -11.20 13.31 11.33
N CYS A 48 -11.69 13.46 12.54
CA CYS A 48 -12.64 12.51 13.12
C CYS A 48 -14.00 12.60 12.38
N PRO A 49 -14.57 11.49 11.88
CA PRO A 49 -15.86 11.51 11.18
C PRO A 49 -17.02 11.99 12.05
N HIS A 50 -16.92 11.87 13.38
CA HIS A 50 -17.98 12.23 14.32
C HIS A 50 -17.93 13.69 14.77
N CYS A 51 -16.78 14.15 15.29
CA CYS A 51 -16.65 15.51 15.81
C CYS A 51 -16.01 16.50 14.84
N LYS A 52 -15.58 16.04 13.67
CA LYS A 52 -14.90 16.85 12.62
C LYS A 52 -13.60 17.52 13.07
N HIS A 53 -13.11 17.20 14.29
CA HIS A 53 -11.84 17.71 14.78
C HIS A 53 -10.69 17.19 13.95
N VAL A 54 -9.76 18.07 13.58
CA VAL A 54 -8.55 17.72 12.81
C VAL A 54 -7.60 16.94 13.71
N LEU A 55 -7.20 15.76 13.25
CA LEU A 55 -6.32 14.86 14.00
C LEU A 55 -4.87 15.38 13.96
N SER A 56 -4.19 15.29 15.11
CA SER A 56 -2.76 15.57 15.20
C SER A 56 -1.94 14.38 14.72
N TRP A 57 -0.64 14.57 14.44
CA TRP A 57 0.26 13.49 14.04
C TRP A 57 0.32 12.35 15.07
N ARG A 58 0.17 12.66 16.37
CA ARG A 58 0.11 11.67 17.47
C ARG A 58 -1.11 10.75 17.39
N ASP A 59 -2.20 11.25 16.83
CA ASP A 59 -3.44 10.49 16.66
C ASP A 59 -3.41 9.60 15.41
N LEU A 60 -2.44 9.82 14.53
CA LEU A 60 -2.25 9.10 13.27
C LEU A 60 -1.14 8.04 13.34
N PHE A 61 -0.53 7.83 14.51
CA PHE A 61 0.48 6.79 14.68
C PHE A 61 -0.16 5.41 14.46
N PRO A 62 0.23 4.66 13.38
CA PRO A 62 -0.48 3.45 13.01
C PRO A 62 -0.52 2.44 14.16
N VAL A 63 -1.66 1.78 14.36
CA VAL A 63 -1.93 0.79 15.41
C VAL A 63 -1.74 1.34 16.83
N PHE A 64 -0.62 1.99 17.11
CA PHE A 64 -0.29 2.47 18.46
C PHE A 64 -1.29 3.53 18.97
N SER A 65 -1.70 4.48 18.13
CA SER A 65 -2.70 5.47 18.52
C SER A 65 -4.03 4.82 18.91
N TYR A 66 -4.44 3.77 18.17
CA TYR A 66 -5.63 3.01 18.48
C TYR A 66 -5.53 2.31 19.84
N LEU A 67 -4.40 1.66 20.11
CA LEU A 67 -4.16 0.95 21.38
C LEU A 67 -4.10 1.94 22.56
N PHE A 68 -3.31 3.01 22.46
CA PHE A 68 -3.17 4.01 23.54
C PHE A 68 -4.48 4.76 23.85
N LEU A 69 -5.34 4.95 22.85
CA LEU A 69 -6.63 5.61 23.02
C LEU A 69 -7.76 4.63 23.38
N GLY A 70 -7.45 3.33 23.53
CA GLY A 70 -8.45 2.28 23.82
C GLY A 70 -9.54 2.20 22.75
N GLY A 71 -9.18 2.39 21.48
CA GLY A 71 -10.12 2.37 20.37
C GLY A 71 -11.13 3.52 20.34
N LYS A 72 -10.83 4.66 20.96
CA LYS A 72 -11.74 5.82 21.07
C LYS A 72 -11.06 7.10 20.59
N CYS A 73 -11.85 8.00 20.00
CA CYS A 73 -11.37 9.31 19.63
C CYS A 73 -10.92 10.11 20.87
N ARG A 74 -9.76 10.75 20.81
CA ARG A 74 -9.21 11.59 21.90
C ARG A 74 -10.16 12.72 22.32
N TYR A 75 -10.88 13.32 21.36
CA TYR A 75 -11.68 14.53 21.54
C TYR A 75 -13.14 14.24 21.90
N CYS A 76 -13.80 13.34 21.18
CA CYS A 76 -15.23 13.07 21.39
C CYS A 76 -15.53 11.71 22.05
N ARG A 77 -14.51 10.90 22.36
CA ARG A 77 -14.60 9.59 22.99
C ARG A 77 -15.47 8.52 22.26
N LYS A 78 -15.94 8.83 21.04
CA LYS A 78 -16.64 7.84 20.21
C LYS A 78 -15.68 6.74 19.75
N LYS A 79 -16.19 5.51 19.62
CA LYS A 79 -15.43 4.33 19.21
C LYS A 79 -14.90 4.49 17.78
N ILE A 80 -13.66 4.10 17.57
CA ILE A 80 -13.00 3.98 16.27
C ILE A 80 -13.17 2.53 15.81
N SER A 81 -13.47 2.33 14.52
CA SER A 81 -13.64 0.97 13.96
C SER A 81 -12.34 0.17 14.05
N VAL A 82 -12.44 -1.11 14.38
CA VAL A 82 -11.34 -2.08 14.38
C VAL A 82 -10.76 -2.29 12.97
N GLN A 83 -11.51 -1.95 11.93
CA GLN A 83 -11.05 -1.97 10.53
C GLN A 83 -9.74 -1.20 10.34
N TYR A 84 -9.57 -0.05 11.02
CA TYR A 84 -8.37 0.79 10.88
C TYR A 84 -7.08 0.06 11.27
N PRO A 85 -6.92 -0.43 12.52
CA PRO A 85 -5.71 -1.16 12.88
C PRO A 85 -5.56 -2.49 12.15
N LEU A 86 -6.65 -3.16 11.75
CA LEU A 86 -6.58 -4.38 10.96
C LEU A 86 -6.01 -4.12 9.56
N ALA A 87 -6.46 -3.09 8.86
CA ALA A 87 -5.92 -2.74 7.55
C ALA A 87 -4.42 -2.34 7.65
N GLU A 88 -4.03 -1.61 8.69
CA GLU A 88 -2.64 -1.24 8.95
C GLU A 88 -1.73 -2.46 9.16
N LEU A 89 -2.14 -3.37 10.05
CA LEU A 89 -1.40 -4.61 10.32
C LEU A 89 -1.36 -5.53 9.10
N SER A 90 -2.47 -5.71 8.41
CA SER A 90 -2.52 -6.55 7.20
C SER A 90 -1.57 -6.03 6.13
N THR A 91 -1.54 -4.71 5.91
CA THR A 91 -0.61 -4.09 4.95
C THR A 91 0.83 -4.34 5.35
N ALA A 92 1.18 -4.16 6.63
CA ALA A 92 2.53 -4.37 7.13
C ALA A 92 2.99 -5.83 6.98
N LEU A 93 2.12 -6.78 7.31
CA LEU A 93 2.42 -8.21 7.19
C LEU A 93 2.56 -8.64 5.71
N ILE A 94 1.69 -8.15 4.83
CA ILE A 94 1.77 -8.45 3.40
C ILE A 94 3.05 -7.87 2.80
N PHE A 95 3.44 -6.65 3.16
CA PHE A 95 4.67 -6.03 2.69
C PHE A 95 5.90 -6.81 3.15
N LEU A 96 5.92 -7.20 4.43
CA LEU A 96 7.00 -8.01 4.98
C LEU A 96 7.08 -9.38 4.28
N LEU A 97 5.94 -10.02 4.02
CA LEU A 97 5.88 -11.29 3.30
C LEU A 97 6.41 -11.16 1.86
N ILE A 98 5.94 -10.15 1.11
CA ILE A 98 6.39 -9.89 -0.25
C ILE A 98 7.90 -9.66 -0.28
N PHE A 99 8.42 -8.82 0.63
CA PHE A 99 9.83 -8.51 0.70
C PHE A 99 10.66 -9.77 0.96
N ASN A 100 10.31 -10.56 1.98
CA ASN A 100 11.05 -11.77 2.33
C ASN A 100 11.00 -12.84 1.23
N LEU A 101 9.85 -13.01 0.55
CA LEU A 101 9.74 -13.94 -0.58
C LEU A 101 10.64 -13.52 -1.75
N GLN A 102 10.65 -12.25 -2.10
CA GLN A 102 11.48 -11.74 -3.19
C GLN A 102 12.97 -11.77 -2.84
N PHE A 103 13.32 -11.51 -1.59
CA PHE A 103 14.71 -11.54 -1.14
C PHE A 103 15.28 -12.96 -1.03
N SER A 104 14.47 -13.95 -0.62
CA SER A 104 14.89 -15.35 -0.48
C SER A 104 15.13 -16.07 -1.80
N ILE A 105 14.48 -15.65 -2.89
CA ILE A 105 14.55 -16.34 -4.18
C ILE A 105 15.81 -15.98 -4.97
N LEU A 106 16.46 -14.86 -4.65
CA LEU A 106 17.48 -14.25 -5.52
C LEU A 106 18.62 -13.64 -4.69
N ASP A 107 19.81 -14.21 -4.81
CA ASP A 107 21.01 -13.86 -4.04
C ASP A 107 21.64 -12.49 -4.35
N GLU A 108 21.23 -11.80 -5.42
CA GLU A 108 21.81 -10.51 -5.81
C GLU A 108 20.77 -9.37 -5.82
N PHE A 109 21.12 -8.26 -5.17
CA PHE A 109 20.34 -7.02 -5.22
C PHE A 109 20.49 -6.36 -6.58
N SER A 110 19.41 -6.30 -7.37
CA SER A 110 19.34 -5.62 -8.66
C SER A 110 18.30 -4.51 -8.65
N ILE A 111 18.50 -3.47 -9.46
CA ILE A 111 17.51 -2.38 -9.66
C ILE A 111 16.17 -2.96 -10.15
N ILE A 112 16.20 -3.99 -10.98
CA ILE A 112 14.99 -4.65 -11.50
C ILE A 112 14.19 -5.25 -10.35
N LYS A 113 14.83 -5.97 -9.43
CA LYS A 113 14.16 -6.53 -8.24
C LYS A 113 13.54 -5.47 -7.33
N PHE A 114 14.24 -4.36 -7.16
CA PHE A 114 13.69 -3.24 -6.41
C PHE A 114 12.40 -2.71 -7.05
N LEU A 115 12.37 -2.58 -8.37
CA LEU A 115 11.18 -2.19 -9.11
C LEU A 115 10.05 -3.22 -8.97
N ASP A 116 10.37 -4.52 -9.00
CA ASP A 116 9.40 -5.61 -8.79
C ASP A 116 8.77 -5.53 -7.40
N ILE A 117 9.58 -5.31 -6.36
CA ILE A 117 9.08 -5.17 -4.98
C ILE A 117 8.14 -3.96 -4.87
N VAL A 118 8.54 -2.80 -5.41
CA VAL A 118 7.71 -1.59 -5.41
C VAL A 118 6.40 -1.81 -6.16
N PHE A 119 6.47 -2.49 -7.32
CA PHE A 119 5.28 -2.85 -8.09
C PHE A 119 4.35 -3.78 -7.30
N LEU A 120 4.88 -4.82 -6.64
CA LEU A 120 4.09 -5.73 -5.82
C LEU A 120 3.48 -5.02 -4.60
N PHE A 121 4.18 -4.07 -3.97
CA PHE A 121 3.64 -3.24 -2.89
C PHE A 121 2.47 -2.38 -3.39
N TYR A 122 2.58 -1.82 -4.60
CA TYR A 122 1.50 -1.08 -5.23
C TYR A 122 0.27 -1.97 -5.47
N VAL A 123 0.46 -3.15 -6.08
CA VAL A 123 -0.62 -4.11 -6.35
C VAL A 123 -1.30 -4.56 -5.06
N ALA A 124 -0.51 -4.93 -4.04
CA ALA A 124 -1.04 -5.32 -2.73
C ALA A 124 -1.85 -4.18 -2.09
N SER A 125 -1.36 -2.95 -2.16
CA SER A 125 -2.07 -1.77 -1.66
C SER A 125 -3.41 -1.55 -2.37
N ALA A 126 -3.44 -1.66 -3.70
CA ALA A 126 -4.67 -1.55 -4.49
C ALA A 126 -5.67 -2.64 -4.13
N LEU A 127 -5.22 -3.89 -3.99
CA LEU A 127 -6.07 -5.02 -3.59
C LEU A 127 -6.64 -4.84 -2.19
N ILE A 128 -5.84 -4.35 -1.23
CA ILE A 128 -6.31 -4.07 0.14
C ILE A 128 -7.41 -3.00 0.11
N VAL A 129 -7.22 -1.91 -0.66
CA VAL A 129 -8.24 -0.86 -0.80
C VAL A 129 -9.53 -1.43 -1.39
N ILE A 130 -9.44 -2.19 -2.48
CA ILE A 130 -10.60 -2.81 -3.13
C ILE A 130 -11.31 -3.76 -2.16
N PHE A 131 -10.57 -4.65 -1.52
CA PHE A 131 -11.11 -5.63 -0.58
C PHE A 131 -11.83 -4.98 0.62
N VAL A 132 -11.18 -4.02 1.28
CA VAL A 132 -11.74 -3.35 2.45
C VAL A 132 -12.95 -2.47 2.06
N TYR A 133 -12.91 -1.86 0.88
CA TYR A 133 -14.03 -1.06 0.36
C TYR A 133 -15.23 -1.96 0.02
N ASP A 134 -14.99 -3.11 -0.64
CA ASP A 134 -16.03 -4.08 -0.99
C ASP A 134 -16.70 -4.66 0.25
N LEU A 135 -15.95 -5.07 1.25
CA LEU A 135 -16.49 -5.54 2.54
C LEU A 135 -17.46 -4.56 3.21
N LYS A 136 -17.31 -3.27 2.94
CA LYS A 136 -18.10 -2.21 3.58
C LYS A 136 -19.27 -1.72 2.73
N HIS A 137 -19.08 -1.69 1.43
CA HIS A 137 -20.01 -1.05 0.49
C HIS A 137 -20.64 -2.03 -0.51
N TYR A 138 -20.13 -3.29 -0.57
CA TYR A 138 -20.54 -4.30 -1.55
C TYR A 138 -20.42 -3.83 -3.00
N LEU A 139 -19.42 -2.99 -3.28
CA LEU A 139 -19.15 -2.36 -4.57
C LEU A 139 -17.66 -2.26 -4.79
N ILE A 140 -17.20 -2.52 -6.02
CA ILE A 140 -15.81 -2.34 -6.41
C ILE A 140 -15.60 -0.87 -6.81
N PRO A 141 -14.60 -0.17 -6.24
CA PRO A 141 -14.34 1.24 -6.55
C PRO A 141 -13.62 1.39 -7.90
N ASP A 142 -14.35 1.69 -8.97
CA ASP A 142 -13.82 1.90 -10.32
C ASP A 142 -12.64 2.89 -10.35
N LYS A 143 -12.69 3.93 -9.50
CA LYS A 143 -11.64 4.95 -9.37
C LYS A 143 -10.26 4.41 -8.96
N ILE A 144 -10.23 3.23 -8.36
CA ILE A 144 -8.97 2.54 -7.99
C ILE A 144 -8.71 1.39 -8.97
N LEU A 145 -9.75 0.67 -9.37
CA LEU A 145 -9.63 -0.50 -10.23
C LEU A 145 -9.02 -0.15 -11.59
N PHE A 146 -9.57 0.85 -12.31
CA PHE A 146 -9.07 1.20 -13.64
C PHE A 146 -7.61 1.68 -13.64
N PRO A 147 -7.18 2.63 -12.77
CA PRO A 147 -5.78 2.99 -12.69
C PRO A 147 -4.86 1.81 -12.32
N ALA A 148 -5.31 0.92 -11.43
CA ALA A 148 -4.53 -0.26 -11.06
C ALA A 148 -4.33 -1.20 -12.25
N ILE A 149 -5.37 -1.48 -13.05
CA ILE A 149 -5.28 -2.30 -14.25
C ILE A 149 -4.30 -1.67 -15.26
N ILE A 150 -4.39 -0.37 -15.49
CA ILE A 150 -3.50 0.34 -16.42
C ILE A 150 -2.04 0.21 -15.97
N VAL A 151 -1.75 0.43 -14.70
CA VAL A 151 -0.38 0.31 -14.16
C VAL A 151 0.14 -1.11 -14.30
N VAL A 152 -0.67 -2.13 -13.96
CA VAL A 152 -0.29 -3.54 -14.10
C VAL A 152 -0.03 -3.90 -15.55
N PHE A 153 -0.88 -3.45 -16.47
CA PHE A 153 -0.72 -3.70 -17.90
C PHE A 153 0.58 -3.06 -18.44
N LEU A 154 0.81 -1.79 -18.13
CA LEU A 154 2.02 -1.07 -18.58
C LEU A 154 3.29 -1.71 -18.01
N TYR A 155 3.29 -2.08 -16.74
CA TYR A 155 4.42 -2.74 -16.11
C TYR A 155 4.76 -4.06 -16.81
N ARG A 156 3.76 -4.92 -17.04
CA ARG A 156 3.95 -6.21 -17.76
C ARG A 156 4.37 -6.01 -19.20
N LEU A 157 3.91 -4.97 -19.86
CA LEU A 157 4.31 -4.66 -21.22
C LEU A 157 5.79 -4.24 -21.29
N ILE A 158 6.24 -3.40 -20.37
CA ILE A 158 7.64 -2.96 -20.26
C ILE A 158 8.55 -4.15 -19.93
N GLU A 159 8.16 -5.00 -18.97
CA GLU A 159 8.91 -6.21 -18.60
C GLU A 159 9.09 -7.15 -19.80
N ASN A 160 8.03 -7.40 -20.58
CA ASN A 160 8.09 -8.23 -21.76
C ASN A 160 8.99 -7.63 -22.86
N LEU A 161 8.89 -6.32 -23.10
CA LEU A 161 9.75 -5.66 -24.10
C LEU A 161 11.22 -5.71 -23.68
N PHE A 162 11.52 -5.53 -22.41
CA PHE A 162 12.89 -5.62 -21.89
C PHE A 162 13.44 -7.06 -22.01
N HIS A 163 12.64 -8.05 -21.64
CA HIS A 163 13.01 -9.46 -21.77
C HIS A 163 13.27 -9.85 -23.24
N TRP A 164 12.42 -9.37 -24.17
CA TRP A 164 12.58 -9.61 -25.60
C TRP A 164 13.88 -9.00 -26.14
N SER A 165 14.21 -7.77 -25.74
CA SER A 165 15.45 -7.12 -26.15
C SER A 165 16.72 -7.83 -25.67
N LEU A 166 16.68 -8.49 -24.52
CA LEU A 166 17.78 -9.28 -24.00
C LEU A 166 17.98 -10.59 -24.79
N ILE A 167 16.89 -11.22 -25.25
CA ILE A 167 16.95 -12.45 -26.06
C ILE A 167 17.51 -12.13 -27.44
N GLU A 168 17.07 -11.04 -28.08
CA GLU A 168 17.50 -10.65 -29.42
C GLU A 168 18.99 -10.26 -29.46
N ASN A 169 19.52 -9.70 -28.37
CA ASN A 169 20.94 -9.34 -28.23
C ASN A 169 21.82 -10.47 -27.68
N TRP A 170 21.28 -11.69 -27.45
CA TRP A 170 22.06 -12.83 -27.05
C TRP A 170 22.89 -13.29 -28.26
N PRO A 171 24.24 -13.18 -28.22
CA PRO A 171 25.04 -13.66 -29.33
C PRO A 171 24.89 -15.19 -29.44
N LEU A 172 24.32 -15.67 -30.54
CA LEU A 172 24.39 -17.07 -30.93
C LEU A 172 25.86 -17.37 -31.10
N LYS A 173 26.55 -17.80 -30.04
CA LYS A 173 27.81 -18.51 -30.14
C LYS A 173 27.47 -19.88 -30.71
N ILE A 174 27.32 -19.93 -32.01
CA ILE A 174 27.48 -21.17 -32.77
C ILE A 174 28.98 -21.39 -32.81
N GLU A 175 29.50 -22.18 -31.86
CA GLU A 175 30.83 -22.76 -31.99
C GLU A 175 30.80 -23.76 -33.17
N ASN A 176 31.47 -23.37 -34.26
CA ASN A 176 31.90 -24.32 -35.30
C ASN A 176 33.13 -25.07 -34.82
#